data_46d5e6ce0e5f2dd1cdc73d5fd9b8b260
#
_entry.id   46d5e6ce0e5f2dd1cdc73d5fd9b8b260
#
_cell.length_a   1.000
_cell.length_b   1.000
_cell.length_c   1.000
_cell.angle_alpha   90.00
_cell.angle_beta   90.00
_cell.angle_gamma   90.00
#
_symmetry.space_group_name_H-M   'P 1'
#
loop_
_entity.id
_entity.type
_entity.pdbx_description
1 polymer ?
#
loop_
_entity_poly.entity_id
_entity_poly.type
_entity_poly.pdbx_seq_one_letter_code
_entity_poly.pdbx_strand_id
1 'polypeptide(L)'
;ILDPTQLKTFIKAFGNSSVAYVVAHEFAHALQNALEIRLKAPNHELQADCLAGYFIQKGNKELEITRENILEMSSVAYAIGDKTHGTGAQRTYALLSGMGRVDSDCSYASIEKLVKGDIDDPLYKAFTRTRGSGKSVNLESSPYKKDASGLLGINLKTSKVNSKFRF
;
A
#
# COMPACT_ATOMS: atom_id res chain seq x y z
N ILE A 1 -18.41 -4.10 -0.67
CA ILE A 1 -18.73 -5.16 -1.66
C ILE A 1 -17.75 -5.01 -2.81
N LEU A 2 -16.96 -6.06 -3.07
CA LEU A 2 -15.99 -6.07 -4.17
C LEU A 2 -16.72 -6.13 -5.53
N ASP A 3 -16.45 -5.16 -6.40
CA ASP A 3 -16.96 -5.14 -7.78
C ASP A 3 -16.02 -5.93 -8.70
N PRO A 4 -16.49 -7.02 -9.34
CA PRO A 4 -15.68 -7.81 -10.25
C PRO A 4 -15.11 -7.01 -11.43
N THR A 5 -15.81 -5.98 -11.89
CA THR A 5 -15.35 -5.11 -12.99
C THR A 5 -14.17 -4.27 -12.54
N GLN A 6 -14.24 -3.73 -11.33
CA GLN A 6 -13.15 -2.98 -10.71
C GLN A 6 -11.92 -3.85 -10.48
N LEU A 7 -12.10 -5.09 -9.98
CA LEU A 7 -11.00 -6.04 -9.80
C LEU A 7 -10.30 -6.36 -11.12
N LYS A 8 -11.05 -6.61 -12.20
CA LYS A 8 -10.48 -6.82 -13.55
C LYS A 8 -9.66 -5.61 -14.02
N THR A 9 -10.12 -4.40 -13.70
CA THR A 9 -9.41 -3.17 -14.03
C THR A 9 -8.08 -3.08 -13.28
N PHE A 10 -8.05 -3.42 -11.98
CA PHE A 10 -6.82 -3.47 -11.21
C PHE A 10 -5.84 -4.52 -11.72
N ILE A 11 -6.31 -5.73 -12.05
CA ILE A 11 -5.47 -6.77 -12.65
C ILE A 11 -4.82 -6.28 -13.94
N LYS A 12 -5.62 -5.66 -14.83
CA LYS A 12 -5.12 -5.14 -16.10
C LYS A 12 -4.08 -4.03 -15.94
N ALA A 13 -4.25 -3.17 -14.95
CA ALA A 13 -3.38 -2.01 -14.73
C ALA A 13 -2.13 -2.32 -13.92
N PHE A 14 -2.23 -3.17 -12.91
CA PHE A 14 -1.18 -3.37 -11.89
C PHE A 14 -0.72 -4.81 -11.71
N GLY A 15 -1.37 -5.79 -12.35
CA GLY A 15 -1.07 -7.22 -12.20
C GLY A 15 -1.98 -7.93 -11.20
N ASN A 16 -1.83 -9.25 -11.13
CA ASN A 16 -2.73 -10.12 -10.36
C ASN A 16 -2.68 -9.86 -8.85
N SER A 17 -1.52 -9.52 -8.32
CA SER A 17 -1.33 -9.30 -6.88
C SER A 17 -2.05 -8.04 -6.36
N SER A 18 -2.45 -7.15 -7.27
CA SER A 18 -3.29 -5.99 -6.92
C SER A 18 -4.60 -6.41 -6.23
N VAL A 19 -5.17 -7.54 -6.66
CA VAL A 19 -6.40 -8.08 -6.06
C VAL A 19 -6.15 -8.57 -4.64
N ALA A 20 -5.01 -9.20 -4.37
CA ALA A 20 -4.66 -9.64 -3.02
C ALA A 20 -4.63 -8.47 -2.04
N TYR A 21 -4.06 -7.33 -2.45
CA TYR A 21 -4.08 -6.11 -1.64
C TYR A 21 -5.50 -5.61 -1.41
N VAL A 22 -6.32 -5.49 -2.46
CA VAL A 22 -7.70 -4.97 -2.32
C VAL A 22 -8.54 -5.86 -1.41
N VAL A 23 -8.48 -7.19 -1.60
CA VAL A 23 -9.21 -8.14 -0.74
C VAL A 23 -8.73 -8.06 0.71
N ALA A 24 -7.42 -7.98 0.95
CA ALA A 24 -6.86 -7.85 2.29
C ALA A 24 -7.26 -6.52 2.96
N HIS A 25 -7.35 -5.43 2.20
CA HIS A 25 -7.83 -4.13 2.67
C HIS A 25 -9.30 -4.18 3.09
N GLU A 26 -10.18 -4.75 2.28
CA GLU A 26 -11.59 -4.94 2.63
C GLU A 26 -11.77 -5.86 3.86
N PHE A 27 -10.93 -6.91 3.96
CA PHE A 27 -10.92 -7.76 5.13
C PHE A 27 -10.46 -7.01 6.39
N ALA A 28 -9.50 -6.09 6.26
CA ALA A 28 -9.08 -5.24 7.36
C ALA A 28 -10.23 -4.34 7.86
N HIS A 29 -11.05 -3.79 6.97
CA HIS A 29 -12.26 -3.06 7.37
C HIS A 29 -13.29 -3.95 8.09
N ALA A 30 -13.48 -5.18 7.65
CA ALA A 30 -14.34 -6.12 8.36
C ALA A 30 -13.82 -6.40 9.78
N LEU A 31 -12.50 -6.54 9.93
CA LEU A 31 -11.87 -6.71 11.25
C LEU A 31 -12.02 -5.45 12.11
N GLN A 32 -11.76 -4.26 11.57
CA GLN A 32 -11.97 -3.00 12.28
C GLN A 32 -13.40 -2.88 12.80
N ASN A 33 -14.38 -3.25 11.97
CA ASN A 33 -15.78 -3.24 12.37
C ASN A 33 -16.08 -4.26 13.47
N ALA A 34 -15.57 -5.49 13.35
CA ALA A 34 -15.76 -6.56 14.34
C ALA A 34 -15.14 -6.24 15.70
N LEU A 35 -14.03 -5.50 15.71
CA LEU A 35 -13.32 -5.03 16.90
C LEU A 35 -13.78 -3.65 17.39
N GLU A 36 -14.82 -3.08 16.78
CA GLU A 36 -15.35 -1.76 17.09
C GLU A 36 -14.32 -0.62 17.03
N ILE A 37 -13.31 -0.75 16.17
CA ILE A 37 -12.30 0.29 15.95
C ILE A 37 -12.94 1.46 15.22
N ARG A 38 -13.06 2.61 15.91
CA ARG A 38 -13.71 3.83 15.40
C ARG A 38 -12.68 4.91 15.11
N LEU A 39 -12.04 4.82 13.97
CA LEU A 39 -11.14 5.87 13.46
C LEU A 39 -11.84 6.71 12.42
N LYS A 40 -11.46 7.99 12.34
CA LYS A 40 -11.89 8.86 11.23
C LYS A 40 -10.92 8.71 10.04
N ALA A 41 -11.42 8.93 8.83
CA ALA A 41 -10.57 9.04 7.66
C ALA A 41 -9.59 10.24 7.82
N PRO A 42 -8.33 10.12 7.33
CA PRO A 42 -7.76 8.99 6.63
C PRO A 42 -7.18 7.89 7.54
N ASN A 43 -7.16 8.06 8.88
CA ASN A 43 -6.56 7.08 9.81
C ASN A 43 -7.18 5.69 9.67
N HIS A 44 -8.50 5.61 9.48
CA HIS A 44 -9.23 4.35 9.29
C HIS A 44 -8.72 3.59 8.06
N GLU A 45 -8.57 4.29 6.95
CA GLU A 45 -8.09 3.74 5.68
C GLU A 45 -6.62 3.32 5.74
N LEU A 46 -5.77 4.19 6.30
CA LEU A 46 -4.34 3.88 6.42
C LEU A 46 -4.07 2.73 7.38
N GLN A 47 -4.87 2.59 8.45
CA GLN A 47 -4.79 1.40 9.29
C GLN A 47 -5.23 0.14 8.55
N ALA A 48 -6.28 0.23 7.72
CA ALA A 48 -6.70 -0.89 6.88
C ALA A 48 -5.62 -1.30 5.88
N ASP A 49 -4.93 -0.34 5.24
CA ASP A 49 -3.79 -0.63 4.38
C ASP A 49 -2.65 -1.33 5.14
N CYS A 50 -2.35 -0.87 6.35
CA CYS A 50 -1.33 -1.50 7.18
C CYS A 50 -1.72 -2.93 7.59
N LEU A 51 -2.95 -3.15 8.04
CA LEU A 51 -3.47 -4.48 8.37
C LEU A 51 -3.48 -5.40 7.14
N ALA A 52 -3.81 -4.87 5.95
CA ALA A 52 -3.72 -5.62 4.70
C ALA A 52 -2.28 -6.13 4.47
N GLY A 53 -1.29 -5.26 4.65
CA GLY A 53 0.12 -5.64 4.58
C GLY A 53 0.48 -6.74 5.58
N TYR A 54 -0.01 -6.65 6.81
CA TYR A 54 0.19 -7.65 7.84
C TYR A 54 -0.40 -9.01 7.44
N PHE A 55 -1.63 -9.06 6.93
CA PHE A 55 -2.28 -10.30 6.49
C PHE A 55 -1.54 -10.95 5.33
N ILE A 56 -1.15 -10.16 4.33
CA ILE A 56 -0.38 -10.63 3.19
C ILE A 56 0.98 -11.20 3.64
N GLN A 57 1.67 -10.51 4.56
CA GLN A 57 2.94 -11.00 5.10
C GLN A 57 2.77 -12.29 5.92
N LYS A 58 1.67 -12.44 6.66
CA LYS A 58 1.36 -13.68 7.40
C LYS A 58 1.05 -14.85 6.48
N GLY A 59 0.36 -14.60 5.36
CA GLY A 59 0.10 -15.60 4.32
C GLY A 59 1.23 -15.79 3.32
N ASN A 60 2.41 -15.21 3.56
CA ASN A 60 3.49 -15.18 2.58
C ASN A 60 3.97 -16.57 2.13
N LYS A 61 3.95 -17.58 3.02
CA LYS A 61 4.35 -18.95 2.68
C LYS A 61 3.38 -19.60 1.70
N GLU A 62 2.09 -19.37 1.91
CA GLU A 62 1.00 -19.95 1.11
C GLU A 62 0.78 -19.19 -0.19
N LEU A 63 1.05 -17.88 -0.18
CA LEU A 63 0.84 -16.97 -1.32
C LEU A 63 2.10 -16.83 -2.19
N GLU A 64 3.25 -17.34 -1.73
CA GLU A 64 4.54 -17.24 -2.44
C GLU A 64 4.84 -15.80 -2.91
N ILE A 65 4.67 -14.83 -2.00
CA ILE A 65 4.79 -13.40 -2.32
C ILE A 65 6.21 -13.04 -2.75
N THR A 66 6.36 -12.70 -4.01
CA THR A 66 7.61 -12.23 -4.60
C THR A 66 7.78 -10.72 -4.44
N ARG A 67 8.95 -10.23 -4.84
CA ARG A 67 9.23 -8.78 -4.89
C ARG A 67 8.33 -8.08 -5.91
N GLU A 68 8.09 -8.69 -7.05
CA GLU A 68 7.21 -8.19 -8.10
C GLU A 68 5.78 -8.05 -7.57
N ASN A 69 5.30 -9.02 -6.80
CA ASN A 69 3.98 -8.93 -6.18
C ASN A 69 3.87 -7.76 -5.20
N ILE A 70 4.92 -7.49 -4.40
CA ILE A 70 4.95 -6.32 -3.52
C ILE A 70 4.92 -5.02 -4.32
N LEU A 71 5.62 -4.96 -5.47
CA LEU A 71 5.58 -3.80 -6.36
C LEU A 71 4.21 -3.57 -6.97
N GLU A 72 3.53 -4.62 -7.43
CA GLU A 72 2.16 -4.53 -7.96
C GLU A 72 1.20 -3.99 -6.90
N MET A 73 1.23 -4.56 -5.68
CA MET A 73 0.40 -4.12 -4.56
C MET A 73 0.71 -2.68 -4.12
N SER A 74 1.99 -2.32 -4.04
CA SER A 74 2.42 -0.96 -3.70
C SER A 74 1.99 0.05 -4.77
N SER A 75 2.03 -0.35 -6.04
CA SER A 75 1.63 0.52 -7.15
C SER A 75 0.13 0.82 -7.13
N VAL A 76 -0.71 -0.17 -6.85
CA VAL A 76 -2.15 0.09 -6.73
C VAL A 76 -2.45 0.93 -5.48
N ALA A 77 -1.84 0.64 -4.32
CA ALA A 77 -2.00 1.44 -3.11
C ALA A 77 -1.65 2.93 -3.36
N TYR A 78 -0.54 3.16 -4.10
CA TYR A 78 -0.13 4.52 -4.48
C TYR A 78 -1.13 5.19 -5.42
N ALA A 79 -1.60 4.47 -6.45
CA ALA A 79 -2.44 5.02 -7.50
C ALA A 79 -3.85 5.40 -7.03
N ILE A 80 -4.40 4.68 -6.04
CA ILE A 80 -5.73 4.94 -5.50
C ILE A 80 -5.74 5.94 -4.32
N GLY A 81 -4.57 6.51 -3.98
CA GLY A 81 -4.47 7.53 -2.94
C GLY A 81 -5.20 8.82 -3.29
N ASP A 82 -5.89 9.39 -2.32
CA ASP A 82 -6.59 10.67 -2.43
C ASP A 82 -6.56 11.45 -1.10
N LYS A 83 -7.32 12.56 -1.02
CA LYS A 83 -7.35 13.40 0.18
C LYS A 83 -8.16 12.78 1.34
N THR A 84 -9.09 11.90 1.05
CA THR A 84 -10.00 11.31 2.04
C THR A 84 -9.49 9.97 2.57
N HIS A 85 -8.85 9.19 1.71
CA HIS A 85 -8.34 7.85 2.04
C HIS A 85 -6.84 7.83 2.38
N GLY A 86 -6.18 8.99 2.31
CA GLY A 86 -4.74 9.15 2.42
C GLY A 86 -4.07 9.26 1.06
N THR A 87 -2.96 9.99 1.01
CA THR A 87 -2.18 10.15 -0.23
C THR A 87 -1.56 8.82 -0.64
N GLY A 88 -1.22 8.69 -1.93
CA GLY A 88 -0.55 7.47 -2.43
C GLY A 88 0.70 7.11 -1.64
N ALA A 89 1.50 8.11 -1.25
CA ALA A 89 2.69 7.90 -0.39
C ALA A 89 2.31 7.31 0.98
N GLN A 90 1.27 7.82 1.61
CA GLN A 90 0.79 7.35 2.92
C GLN A 90 0.26 5.92 2.81
N ARG A 91 -0.60 5.64 1.83
CA ARG A 91 -1.18 4.31 1.61
C ARG A 91 -0.11 3.24 1.35
N THR A 92 0.84 3.54 0.45
CA THR A 92 1.96 2.64 0.16
C THR A 92 2.82 2.40 1.40
N TYR A 93 3.15 3.47 2.15
CA TYR A 93 3.95 3.33 3.36
C TYR A 93 3.23 2.52 4.44
N ALA A 94 1.93 2.72 4.62
CA ALA A 94 1.10 1.93 5.54
C ALA A 94 1.11 0.43 5.17
N LEU A 95 0.91 0.11 3.90
CA LEU A 95 1.00 -1.27 3.40
C LEU A 95 2.37 -1.90 3.71
N LEU A 96 3.46 -1.19 3.43
CA LEU A 96 4.82 -1.67 3.70
C LEU A 96 5.12 -1.78 5.20
N SER A 97 4.53 -0.92 6.04
CA SER A 97 4.60 -1.03 7.50
C SER A 97 4.01 -2.36 7.99
N GLY A 98 2.82 -2.69 7.52
CA GLY A 98 2.17 -3.97 7.84
C GLY A 98 2.95 -5.19 7.36
N MET A 99 3.62 -5.08 6.21
CA MET A 99 4.51 -6.12 5.69
C MET A 99 5.84 -6.22 6.43
N GLY A 100 6.13 -5.34 7.41
CA GLY A 100 7.41 -5.29 8.11
C GLY A 100 8.58 -4.88 7.22
N ARG A 101 8.33 -4.07 6.18
CA ARG A 101 9.36 -3.61 5.23
C ARG A 101 9.97 -2.28 5.61
N VAL A 102 9.37 -1.58 6.56
CA VAL A 102 9.83 -0.32 7.13
C VAL A 102 9.72 -0.40 8.65
N ASP A 103 10.41 0.49 9.36
CA ASP A 103 10.40 0.55 10.83
C ASP A 103 9.17 1.32 11.33
N SER A 104 8.01 0.71 11.17
CA SER A 104 6.70 1.22 11.59
C SER A 104 5.72 0.06 11.78
N ASP A 105 4.57 0.33 12.40
CA ASP A 105 3.54 -0.66 12.70
C ASP A 105 2.13 -0.11 12.44
N CYS A 106 1.10 -0.93 12.71
CA CYS A 106 -0.30 -0.58 12.50
C CYS A 106 -0.96 0.05 13.74
N SER A 107 -0.19 0.46 14.75
CA SER A 107 -0.73 1.12 15.93
C SER A 107 -1.34 2.48 15.58
N TYR A 108 -2.30 2.93 16.40
CA TYR A 108 -2.89 4.26 16.23
C TYR A 108 -1.82 5.36 16.21
N ALA A 109 -0.81 5.28 17.06
CA ALA A 109 0.25 6.28 17.14
C ALA A 109 1.09 6.35 15.86
N SER A 110 1.44 5.20 15.27
CA SER A 110 2.17 5.13 14.00
C SER A 110 1.35 5.66 12.84
N ILE A 111 0.07 5.29 12.78
CA ILE A 111 -0.86 5.79 11.75
C ILE A 111 -1.07 7.30 11.89
N GLU A 112 -1.19 7.83 13.11
CA GLU A 112 -1.34 9.28 13.34
C GLU A 112 -0.10 10.07 12.89
N LYS A 113 1.11 9.58 13.15
CA LYS A 113 2.35 10.16 12.62
C LYS A 113 2.35 10.17 11.11
N LEU A 114 1.93 9.07 10.47
CA LEU A 114 1.84 8.96 9.02
C LEU A 114 0.85 9.98 8.43
N VAL A 115 -0.31 10.15 9.05
CA VAL A 115 -1.31 11.17 8.62
C VAL A 115 -0.73 12.58 8.70
N LYS A 116 0.02 12.89 9.75
CA LYS A 116 0.69 14.19 9.93
C LYS A 116 1.90 14.37 9.00
N GLY A 117 2.36 13.30 8.35
CA GLY A 117 3.59 13.32 7.54
C GLY A 117 4.87 13.37 8.39
N ASP A 118 4.77 13.08 9.68
CA ASP A 118 5.89 13.07 10.63
C ASP A 118 6.61 11.71 10.59
N ILE A 119 7.18 11.42 9.42
CA ILE A 119 7.89 10.17 9.10
C ILE A 119 9.30 10.50 8.62
N ASP A 120 10.28 10.19 9.45
CA ASP A 120 11.69 10.33 9.12
C ASP A 120 12.26 9.03 8.52
N ASP A 121 11.70 8.63 7.39
CA ASP A 121 12.11 7.45 6.64
C ASP A 121 12.48 7.84 5.20
N PRO A 122 13.66 7.45 4.70
CA PRO A 122 14.08 7.77 3.33
C PRO A 122 13.12 7.24 2.26
N LEU A 123 12.48 6.09 2.50
CA LEU A 123 11.53 5.50 1.56
C LEU A 123 10.24 6.34 1.49
N TYR A 124 9.71 6.76 2.65
CA TYR A 124 8.56 7.66 2.68
C TYR A 124 8.86 8.99 1.98
N LYS A 125 10.02 9.58 2.27
CA LYS A 125 10.47 10.81 1.60
C LYS A 125 10.60 10.64 0.09
N ALA A 126 11.02 9.47 -0.38
CA ALA A 126 11.07 9.17 -1.80
C ALA A 126 9.67 9.11 -2.42
N PHE A 127 8.69 8.46 -1.75
CA PHE A 127 7.30 8.41 -2.22
C PHE A 127 6.67 9.81 -2.30
N THR A 128 6.95 10.71 -1.35
CA THR A 128 6.39 12.06 -1.35
C THR A 128 6.98 12.96 -2.43
N ARG A 129 8.17 12.65 -2.95
CA ARG A 129 8.80 13.42 -4.05
C ARG A 129 8.27 13.05 -5.42
N THR A 130 7.64 11.88 -5.57
CA THR A 130 7.04 11.48 -6.85
C THR A 130 5.80 12.34 -7.13
N ARG A 131 5.81 13.05 -8.27
CA ARG A 131 4.66 13.86 -8.70
C ARG A 131 3.50 12.94 -9.07
N GLY A 132 2.38 13.06 -8.39
CA GLY A 132 1.17 12.29 -8.74
C GLY A 132 0.22 12.00 -7.59
N SER A 133 0.51 12.48 -6.37
CA SER A 133 -0.41 12.31 -5.25
C SER A 133 -1.74 13.05 -5.51
N GLY A 134 -2.82 12.33 -5.66
CA GLY A 134 -4.16 12.89 -5.51
C GLY A 134 -4.90 13.28 -6.79
N LYS A 135 -4.49 12.81 -7.97
CA LYS A 135 -5.38 12.78 -9.14
C LYS A 135 -5.85 11.35 -9.34
N SER A 136 -7.16 11.18 -9.51
CA SER A 136 -7.71 9.90 -9.95
C SER A 136 -6.97 9.47 -11.21
N VAL A 137 -6.27 8.35 -11.12
CA VAL A 137 -5.59 7.80 -12.28
C VAL A 137 -6.67 7.17 -13.15
N ASN A 138 -6.78 7.60 -14.41
CA ASN A 138 -7.55 6.85 -15.38
C ASN A 138 -6.80 5.53 -15.60
N LEU A 139 -7.28 4.46 -14.99
CA LEU A 139 -6.66 3.15 -14.99
C LEU A 139 -6.57 2.53 -16.39
N GLU A 140 -7.42 2.98 -17.33
CA GLU A 140 -7.39 2.50 -18.71
C GLU A 140 -6.21 3.05 -19.52
N SER A 141 -5.77 4.26 -19.20
CA SER A 141 -4.65 4.95 -19.87
C SER A 141 -3.35 4.93 -19.05
N SER A 142 -3.28 4.14 -17.97
CA SER A 142 -2.15 4.13 -17.07
C SER A 142 -0.85 3.71 -17.79
N PRO A 143 0.16 4.58 -17.88
CA PRO A 143 1.47 4.24 -18.43
C PRO A 143 2.24 3.24 -17.55
N TYR A 144 1.69 2.89 -16.40
CA TYR A 144 2.32 2.11 -15.33
C TYR A 144 2.46 0.63 -15.63
N LYS A 145 1.96 0.19 -16.77
CA LYS A 145 2.02 -1.22 -17.19
C LYS A 145 3.42 -1.70 -17.55
N LYS A 146 4.39 -0.78 -17.76
CA LYS A 146 5.72 -1.14 -18.26
C LYS A 146 6.86 -1.01 -17.26
N ASP A 147 6.70 -0.22 -16.21
CA ASP A 147 7.79 0.01 -15.27
C ASP A 147 7.27 0.46 -13.89
N ALA A 148 6.97 -0.52 -13.03
CA ALA A 148 6.56 -0.24 -11.65
C ALA A 148 7.66 0.48 -10.84
N SER A 149 8.94 0.38 -11.25
CA SER A 149 10.04 1.12 -10.63
C SER A 149 9.99 2.60 -10.99
N GLY A 150 9.53 2.93 -12.21
CA GLY A 150 9.29 4.30 -12.65
C GLY A 150 8.14 4.97 -11.91
N LEU A 151 7.10 4.22 -11.54
CA LEU A 151 5.96 4.74 -10.77
C LEU A 151 6.36 5.27 -9.41
N LEU A 152 7.22 4.55 -8.73
CA LEU A 152 7.66 4.89 -7.38
C LEU A 152 8.87 5.85 -7.39
N GLY A 153 9.44 6.16 -8.55
CA GLY A 153 10.68 6.95 -8.66
C GLY A 153 11.87 6.34 -7.92
N ILE A 154 11.76 5.06 -7.54
CA ILE A 154 12.71 4.36 -6.69
C ILE A 154 13.33 3.22 -7.47
N ASN A 155 14.63 3.26 -7.64
CA ASN A 155 15.36 2.08 -8.04
C ASN A 155 15.48 1.14 -6.83
N LEU A 156 14.50 0.25 -6.67
CA LEU A 156 14.46 -0.72 -5.57
C LEU A 156 15.66 -1.69 -5.57
N LYS A 157 16.45 -1.72 -6.65
CA LYS A 157 17.73 -2.45 -6.69
C LYS A 157 18.81 -1.77 -5.84
N THR A 158 18.71 -0.46 -5.60
CA THR A 158 19.72 0.32 -4.88
C THR A 158 19.25 0.79 -3.51
N SER A 159 17.95 0.74 -3.18
CA SER A 159 17.52 0.97 -1.82
C SER A 159 18.11 -0.14 -0.95
N LYS A 160 19.03 0.20 -0.06
CA LYS A 160 19.47 -0.68 1.02
C LYS A 160 18.24 -0.90 1.93
N VAL A 161 17.36 -1.81 1.52
CA VAL A 161 16.40 -2.39 2.41
C VAL A 161 17.24 -3.09 3.45
N ASN A 162 17.12 -2.65 4.69
CA ASN A 162 17.91 -3.11 5.82
C ASN A 162 17.99 -4.63 5.79
N SER A 163 19.20 -5.18 5.83
CA SER A 163 19.52 -6.61 5.75
C SER A 163 18.91 -7.48 6.86
N LYS A 164 18.05 -6.93 7.71
CA LYS A 164 17.29 -7.66 8.73
C LYS A 164 16.14 -8.50 8.18
N PHE A 165 15.74 -8.30 6.92
CA PHE A 165 14.69 -9.08 6.30
C PHE A 165 15.30 -10.02 5.27
N ARG A 166 15.73 -11.22 5.72
CA ARG A 166 15.99 -12.35 4.85
C ARG A 166 14.66 -12.88 4.33
N PHE A 167 14.55 -12.96 3.02
CA PHE A 167 13.55 -13.75 2.34
C PHE A 167 13.86 -15.24 2.49
#